data_29fe867dacc9f558760a24a2a8d620ba
#
_entry.id   29fe867dacc9f558760a24a2a8d620ba
#
_cell.length_a   1.000
_cell.length_b   1.000
_cell.length_c   1.000
_cell.angle_alpha   90.00
_cell.angle_beta   90.00
_cell.angle_gamma   90.00
#
_symmetry.space_group_name_H-M   'P 1'
#
loop_
_entity.id
_entity.type
_entity.pdbx_description
1 polymer ?
#
loop_
_entity_poly.entity_id
_entity_poly.type
_entity_poly.pdbx_seq_one_letter_code
_entity_poly.pdbx_strand_id
1 'polypeptide(L)'
;VVEVLHENTFTETKNISDAFNKMLGRMKVLDDSREEFVSNVSHELKTPLASMKVLADSLVTQDQVPIELYQEFMGDIAKEIDRENDIINDLLTLVKMDKTAQNLNISQVNVNDLLELILKRLRPIAEKKQIEIILESFRPVTAEIDEVKMTLAISNLVENAIKYNHDEGWVHVSLNADHKYFYVKVSDSGIGIPKEDQDHIFERFYRVDKSHSREIGGTGLGLAITRNAVIMHRGSIKVYSEPEEGTTFTVRIPLIYVST
;
A
#
# COMPACT_ATOMS: atom_id res chain seq x y z
N VAL A 1 12.70 7.18 -58.43
CA VAL A 1 11.62 7.88 -57.71
C VAL A 1 10.60 6.88 -57.14
N VAL A 2 10.26 5.81 -57.92
CA VAL A 2 9.30 4.75 -57.50
C VAL A 2 9.88 3.84 -56.41
N GLU A 3 11.19 3.51 -56.47
CA GLU A 3 11.88 2.68 -55.48
C GLU A 3 11.95 3.38 -54.08
N VAL A 4 12.23 4.68 -54.06
CA VAL A 4 12.31 5.46 -52.81
C VAL A 4 10.96 5.56 -52.10
N LEU A 5 9.88 5.70 -52.88
CA LEU A 5 8.50 5.69 -52.35
C LEU A 5 8.10 4.32 -51.77
N HIS A 6 8.58 3.23 -52.35
CA HIS A 6 8.28 1.88 -51.89
C HIS A 6 9.02 1.54 -50.58
N GLU A 7 10.25 1.96 -50.40
CA GLU A 7 11.01 1.76 -49.14
C GLU A 7 10.44 2.58 -48.01
N ASN A 8 10.10 3.84 -48.22
CA ASN A 8 9.46 4.69 -47.19
C ASN A 8 8.10 4.16 -46.77
N THR A 9 7.26 3.71 -47.70
CA THR A 9 5.92 3.17 -47.42
C THR A 9 6.03 1.87 -46.62
N PHE A 10 7.03 1.04 -46.86
CA PHE A 10 7.22 -0.21 -46.11
C PHE A 10 7.72 0.05 -44.69
N THR A 11 8.57 1.04 -44.49
CA THR A 11 9.10 1.42 -43.17
C THR A 11 7.98 2.06 -42.31
N GLU A 12 7.16 2.91 -42.90
CA GLU A 12 6.00 3.52 -42.19
C GLU A 12 4.96 2.49 -41.80
N THR A 13 4.61 1.55 -42.69
CA THR A 13 3.67 0.46 -42.38
C THR A 13 4.21 -0.46 -41.28
N LYS A 14 5.51 -0.74 -41.26
CA LYS A 14 6.17 -1.50 -40.22
C LYS A 14 6.12 -0.79 -38.90
N ASN A 15 6.44 0.52 -38.85
CA ASN A 15 6.37 1.34 -37.63
C ASN A 15 4.96 1.40 -37.05
N ILE A 16 3.94 1.51 -37.91
CA ILE A 16 2.53 1.47 -37.51
C ILE A 16 2.17 0.10 -36.93
N SER A 17 2.57 -0.98 -37.60
CA SER A 17 2.34 -2.36 -37.13
C SER A 17 3.00 -2.61 -35.77
N ASP A 18 4.25 -2.19 -35.59
CA ASP A 18 4.99 -2.33 -34.34
C ASP A 18 4.34 -1.51 -33.22
N ALA A 19 3.90 -0.28 -33.50
CA ALA A 19 3.18 0.56 -32.54
C ALA A 19 1.84 -0.07 -32.14
N PHE A 20 1.10 -0.62 -33.12
CA PHE A 20 -0.17 -1.30 -32.88
C PHE A 20 0.01 -2.59 -32.05
N ASN A 21 1.00 -3.42 -32.38
CA ASN A 21 1.32 -4.62 -31.61
C ASN A 21 1.76 -4.29 -30.18
N LYS A 22 2.51 -3.22 -30.00
CA LYS A 22 2.87 -2.72 -28.65
C LYS A 22 1.65 -2.23 -27.85
N MET A 23 0.69 -1.59 -28.54
CA MET A 23 -0.57 -1.18 -27.92
C MET A 23 -1.43 -2.38 -27.53
N LEU A 24 -1.59 -3.36 -28.41
CA LEU A 24 -2.31 -4.61 -28.13
C LEU A 24 -1.65 -5.38 -26.97
N GLY A 25 -0.32 -5.46 -26.93
CA GLY A 25 0.39 -6.07 -25.81
C GLY A 25 0.10 -5.35 -24.47
N ARG A 26 0.09 -4.02 -24.47
CA ARG A 26 -0.29 -3.24 -23.27
C ARG A 26 -1.74 -3.45 -22.86
N MET A 27 -2.67 -3.49 -23.82
CA MET A 27 -4.08 -3.76 -23.53
C MET A 27 -4.26 -5.14 -22.90
N LYS A 28 -3.59 -6.16 -23.43
CA LYS A 28 -3.63 -7.51 -22.86
C LYS A 28 -3.12 -7.56 -21.42
N VAL A 29 -1.96 -6.95 -21.15
CA VAL A 29 -1.41 -6.86 -19.79
C VAL A 29 -2.37 -6.15 -18.82
N LEU A 30 -3.06 -5.11 -19.27
CA LEU A 30 -4.05 -4.41 -18.46
C LEU A 30 -5.29 -5.28 -18.18
N ASP A 31 -5.73 -6.03 -19.17
CA ASP A 31 -6.90 -6.93 -19.06
C ASP A 31 -6.59 -8.10 -18.13
N ASP A 32 -5.44 -8.76 -18.32
CA ASP A 32 -4.95 -9.84 -17.46
C ASP A 32 -4.82 -9.35 -15.99
N SER A 33 -4.25 -8.16 -15.77
CA SER A 33 -4.13 -7.54 -14.44
C SER A 33 -5.50 -7.22 -13.82
N ARG A 34 -6.49 -6.85 -14.63
CA ARG A 34 -7.87 -6.60 -14.17
C ARG A 34 -8.57 -7.90 -13.76
N GLU A 35 -8.43 -8.97 -14.56
CA GLU A 35 -8.99 -10.27 -14.22
C GLU A 35 -8.38 -10.83 -12.95
N GLU A 36 -7.06 -10.75 -12.82
CA GLU A 36 -6.35 -11.15 -11.61
C GLU A 36 -6.82 -10.36 -10.38
N PHE A 37 -6.98 -9.04 -10.51
CA PHE A 37 -7.51 -8.20 -9.44
C PHE A 37 -8.91 -8.66 -8.99
N VAL A 38 -9.85 -8.90 -9.92
CA VAL A 38 -11.21 -9.36 -9.60
C VAL A 38 -11.18 -10.74 -8.92
N SER A 39 -10.32 -11.64 -9.41
CA SER A 39 -10.13 -12.96 -8.81
C SER A 39 -9.62 -12.86 -7.38
N ASN A 40 -8.58 -12.05 -7.14
CA ASN A 40 -7.99 -11.86 -5.82
C ASN A 40 -8.98 -11.20 -4.84
N VAL A 41 -9.73 -10.17 -5.28
CA VAL A 41 -10.83 -9.59 -4.49
C VAL A 41 -11.84 -10.65 -4.08
N SER A 42 -12.27 -11.49 -5.02
CA SER A 42 -13.25 -12.54 -4.74
C SER A 42 -12.73 -13.56 -3.73
N HIS A 43 -11.46 -13.91 -3.80
CA HIS A 43 -10.82 -14.83 -2.86
C HIS A 43 -10.66 -14.23 -1.47
N GLU A 44 -10.16 -12.99 -1.37
CA GLU A 44 -9.93 -12.31 -0.09
C GLU A 44 -11.23 -11.98 0.66
N LEU A 45 -12.35 -11.76 -0.06
CA LEU A 45 -13.67 -11.58 0.55
C LEU A 45 -14.34 -12.91 0.95
N LYS A 46 -14.15 -13.99 0.19
CA LYS A 46 -14.76 -15.29 0.50
C LYS A 46 -14.18 -15.95 1.76
N THR A 47 -12.90 -15.76 2.03
CA THR A 47 -12.21 -16.44 3.15
C THR A 47 -12.76 -16.03 4.51
N PRO A 48 -12.85 -14.72 4.87
CA PRO A 48 -13.42 -14.29 6.15
C PRO A 48 -14.92 -14.64 6.26
N LEU A 49 -15.68 -14.51 5.16
CA LEU A 49 -17.09 -14.92 5.13
C LEU A 49 -17.29 -16.40 5.44
N ALA A 50 -16.43 -17.26 4.89
CA ALA A 50 -16.47 -18.69 5.17
C ALA A 50 -16.10 -18.98 6.65
N SER A 51 -15.12 -18.30 7.20
CA SER A 51 -14.72 -18.41 8.62
C SER A 51 -15.86 -17.99 9.54
N MET A 52 -16.44 -16.81 9.31
CA MET A 52 -17.60 -16.34 10.09
C MET A 52 -18.77 -17.30 10.03
N LYS A 53 -19.04 -17.87 8.84
CA LYS A 53 -20.11 -18.85 8.66
C LYS A 53 -19.88 -20.12 9.49
N VAL A 54 -18.65 -20.66 9.50
CA VAL A 54 -18.30 -21.86 10.29
C VAL A 54 -18.48 -21.58 11.78
N LEU A 55 -18.03 -20.42 12.27
CA LEU A 55 -18.19 -20.03 13.67
C LEU A 55 -19.68 -19.89 14.04
N ALA A 56 -20.46 -19.22 13.20
CA ALA A 56 -21.90 -19.06 13.42
C ALA A 56 -22.65 -20.40 13.37
N ASP A 57 -22.37 -21.26 12.39
CA ASP A 57 -22.99 -22.59 12.27
C ASP A 57 -22.64 -23.45 13.49
N SER A 58 -21.43 -23.35 14.03
CA SER A 58 -21.01 -24.06 15.26
C SER A 58 -21.81 -23.63 16.49
N LEU A 59 -22.18 -22.36 16.59
CA LEU A 59 -23.01 -21.85 17.69
C LEU A 59 -24.48 -22.28 17.56
N VAL A 60 -25.01 -22.36 16.32
CA VAL A 60 -26.41 -22.70 16.07
C VAL A 60 -26.68 -24.19 16.22
N THR A 61 -25.69 -25.06 15.97
CA THR A 61 -25.85 -26.53 16.00
C THR A 61 -25.69 -27.15 17.38
N GLN A 62 -25.23 -26.40 18.38
CA GLN A 62 -25.04 -26.90 19.75
C GLN A 62 -26.21 -26.50 20.66
N ASP A 63 -26.87 -27.47 21.32
CA ASP A 63 -28.01 -27.23 22.21
C ASP A 63 -27.65 -26.47 23.51
N GLN A 64 -26.38 -26.56 23.95
CA GLN A 64 -25.90 -25.87 25.16
C GLN A 64 -24.44 -25.40 24.90
N VAL A 65 -24.26 -24.14 24.50
CA VAL A 65 -22.95 -23.53 24.38
C VAL A 65 -22.60 -22.82 25.69
N PRO A 66 -21.43 -23.11 26.33
CA PRO A 66 -20.96 -22.33 27.47
C PRO A 66 -20.84 -20.84 27.07
N ILE A 67 -21.18 -19.97 28.01
CA ILE A 67 -21.22 -18.51 27.74
C ILE A 67 -19.84 -17.99 27.33
N GLU A 68 -18.78 -18.54 27.88
CA GLU A 68 -17.40 -18.19 27.56
C GLU A 68 -17.07 -18.51 26.10
N LEU A 69 -17.44 -19.69 25.62
CA LEU A 69 -17.23 -20.11 24.23
C LEU A 69 -18.09 -19.28 23.26
N TYR A 70 -19.32 -18.93 23.68
CA TYR A 70 -20.18 -18.02 22.92
C TYR A 70 -19.54 -16.64 22.76
N GLN A 71 -18.97 -16.10 23.84
CA GLN A 71 -18.29 -14.79 23.81
C GLN A 71 -17.04 -14.82 22.96
N GLU A 72 -16.25 -15.90 23.02
CA GLU A 72 -15.07 -16.09 22.20
C GLU A 72 -15.43 -16.10 20.70
N PHE A 73 -16.38 -16.93 20.30
CA PHE A 73 -16.79 -17.03 18.89
C PHE A 73 -17.40 -15.73 18.35
N MET A 74 -18.22 -15.04 19.17
CA MET A 74 -18.74 -13.72 18.79
C MET A 74 -17.63 -12.67 18.68
N GLY A 75 -16.61 -12.74 19.53
CA GLY A 75 -15.43 -11.89 19.44
C GLY A 75 -14.62 -12.14 18.15
N ASP A 76 -14.48 -13.39 17.76
CA ASP A 76 -13.76 -13.74 16.51
C ASP A 76 -14.57 -13.36 15.26
N ILE A 77 -15.89 -13.53 15.28
CA ILE A 77 -16.77 -13.03 14.20
C ILE A 77 -16.64 -11.50 14.09
N ALA A 78 -16.62 -10.76 15.19
CA ALA A 78 -16.45 -9.31 15.17
C ALA A 78 -15.11 -8.89 14.55
N LYS A 79 -14.01 -9.57 14.90
CA LYS A 79 -12.69 -9.32 14.29
C LYS A 79 -12.67 -9.56 12.76
N GLU A 80 -13.36 -10.64 12.30
CA GLU A 80 -13.44 -10.90 10.87
C GLU A 80 -14.29 -9.88 10.13
N ILE A 81 -15.35 -9.33 10.76
CA ILE A 81 -16.15 -8.22 10.21
C ILE A 81 -15.30 -6.96 10.08
N ASP A 82 -14.52 -6.62 11.11
CA ASP A 82 -13.63 -5.45 11.06
C ASP A 82 -12.60 -5.59 9.94
N ARG A 83 -12.01 -6.77 9.79
CA ARG A 83 -11.08 -7.08 8.71
C ARG A 83 -11.71 -6.95 7.32
N GLU A 84 -12.94 -7.44 7.14
CA GLU A 84 -13.70 -7.32 5.89
C GLU A 84 -13.93 -5.85 5.54
N ASN A 85 -14.30 -5.04 6.53
CA ASN A 85 -14.48 -3.59 6.36
C ASN A 85 -13.16 -2.91 5.92
N ASP A 86 -12.02 -3.29 6.48
CA ASP A 86 -10.71 -2.75 6.09
C ASP A 86 -10.40 -3.09 4.62
N ILE A 87 -10.62 -4.35 4.19
CA ILE A 87 -10.44 -4.77 2.79
C ILE A 87 -11.32 -3.94 1.86
N ILE A 88 -12.61 -3.78 2.20
CA ILE A 88 -13.56 -3.01 1.38
C ILE A 88 -13.12 -1.54 1.28
N ASN A 89 -12.72 -0.92 2.38
CA ASN A 89 -12.26 0.48 2.39
C ASN A 89 -10.99 0.68 1.56
N ASP A 90 -10.04 -0.23 1.65
CA ASP A 90 -8.81 -0.21 0.84
C ASP A 90 -9.11 -0.39 -0.65
N LEU A 91 -10.01 -1.32 -1.00
CA LEU A 91 -10.49 -1.52 -2.37
C LEU A 91 -11.15 -0.27 -2.94
N LEU A 92 -12.06 0.35 -2.18
CA LEU A 92 -12.72 1.59 -2.58
C LEU A 92 -11.71 2.72 -2.78
N THR A 93 -10.69 2.78 -1.94
CA THR A 93 -9.60 3.75 -2.05
C THR A 93 -8.80 3.54 -3.32
N LEU A 94 -8.39 2.31 -3.64
CA LEU A 94 -7.70 1.97 -4.89
C LEU A 94 -8.53 2.32 -6.13
N VAL A 95 -9.81 1.94 -6.15
CA VAL A 95 -10.71 2.23 -7.28
C VAL A 95 -10.88 3.74 -7.48
N LYS A 96 -11.01 4.50 -6.38
CA LYS A 96 -11.07 5.97 -6.45
C LYS A 96 -9.77 6.56 -6.99
N MET A 97 -8.61 6.07 -6.54
CA MET A 97 -7.30 6.53 -7.02
C MET A 97 -7.10 6.24 -8.51
N ASP A 98 -7.46 5.05 -8.98
CA ASP A 98 -7.35 4.68 -10.40
C ASP A 98 -8.22 5.59 -11.30
N LYS A 99 -9.44 5.96 -10.84
CA LYS A 99 -10.34 6.87 -11.56
C LYS A 99 -9.91 8.33 -11.50
N THR A 100 -9.29 8.75 -10.41
CA THR A 100 -8.88 10.15 -10.15
C THR A 100 -7.40 10.40 -10.41
N ALA A 101 -6.72 9.49 -11.13
CA ALA A 101 -5.30 9.64 -11.48
C ALA A 101 -4.97 11.00 -12.16
N GLN A 102 -5.99 11.69 -12.69
CA GLN A 102 -5.86 13.01 -13.29
C GLN A 102 -6.23 14.18 -12.35
N ASN A 103 -6.80 13.93 -11.16
CA ASN A 103 -7.32 14.98 -10.27
C ASN A 103 -6.75 14.82 -8.85
N LEU A 104 -5.52 15.32 -8.65
CA LEU A 104 -4.98 15.57 -7.32
C LEU A 104 -5.52 16.91 -6.78
N ASN A 105 -5.91 16.94 -5.52
CA ASN A 105 -6.21 18.18 -4.81
C ASN A 105 -4.91 18.77 -4.23
N ILE A 106 -4.12 19.39 -5.11
CA ILE A 106 -2.82 19.94 -4.77
C ILE A 106 -2.98 21.23 -3.97
N SER A 107 -2.34 21.29 -2.82
CA SER A 107 -2.22 22.48 -1.97
C SER A 107 -0.81 22.59 -1.37
N GLN A 108 -0.46 23.76 -0.89
CA GLN A 108 0.77 23.93 -0.12
C GLN A 108 0.59 23.36 1.28
N VAL A 109 1.37 22.35 1.62
CA VAL A 109 1.31 21.62 2.88
C VAL A 109 2.66 21.70 3.60
N ASN A 110 2.63 21.98 4.89
CA ASN A 110 3.79 21.81 5.77
C ASN A 110 3.96 20.32 6.07
N VAL A 111 4.99 19.71 5.51
CA VAL A 111 5.24 18.27 5.63
C VAL A 111 5.61 17.87 7.06
N ASN A 112 6.23 18.76 7.83
CA ASN A 112 6.57 18.51 9.23
C ASN A 112 5.29 18.34 10.07
N ASP A 113 4.34 19.27 9.93
CA ASP A 113 3.07 19.23 10.66
C ASP A 113 2.26 17.99 10.27
N LEU A 114 2.30 17.63 8.98
CA LEU A 114 1.66 16.41 8.46
C LEU A 114 2.21 15.15 9.13
N LEU A 115 3.55 15.02 9.21
CA LEU A 115 4.21 13.89 9.86
C LEU A 115 3.89 13.82 11.35
N GLU A 116 3.95 14.97 12.05
CA GLU A 116 3.62 15.04 13.47
C GLU A 116 2.18 14.58 13.74
N LEU A 117 1.22 15.00 12.90
CA LEU A 117 -0.18 14.59 13.01
C LEU A 117 -0.36 13.08 12.81
N ILE A 118 0.30 12.51 11.81
CA ILE A 118 0.27 11.06 11.54
C ILE A 118 0.84 10.30 12.73
N LEU A 119 2.03 10.68 13.21
CA LEU A 119 2.69 9.98 14.30
C LEU A 119 1.91 10.12 15.63
N LYS A 120 1.33 11.28 15.90
CA LYS A 120 0.47 11.48 17.07
C LYS A 120 -0.72 10.50 17.08
N ARG A 121 -1.30 10.23 15.92
CA ARG A 121 -2.42 9.28 15.78
C ARG A 121 -1.97 7.82 15.97
N LEU A 122 -0.75 7.48 15.56
CA LEU A 122 -0.24 6.10 15.58
C LEU A 122 0.49 5.73 16.87
N ARG A 123 0.94 6.70 17.67
CA ARG A 123 1.60 6.44 18.96
C ARG A 123 0.82 5.51 19.90
N PRO A 124 -0.51 5.64 20.11
CA PRO A 124 -1.23 4.71 20.98
C PRO A 124 -1.19 3.25 20.50
N ILE A 125 -1.02 3.02 19.19
CA ILE A 125 -0.89 1.67 18.62
C ILE A 125 0.52 1.13 18.90
N ALA A 126 1.54 1.95 18.72
CA ALA A 126 2.94 1.60 19.00
C ALA A 126 3.19 1.33 20.49
N GLU A 127 2.59 2.12 21.37
CA GLU A 127 2.69 1.97 22.83
C GLU A 127 2.20 0.60 23.32
N LYS A 128 1.20 0.01 22.66
CA LYS A 128 0.69 -1.33 23.01
C LYS A 128 1.75 -2.44 22.81
N LYS A 129 2.70 -2.22 21.89
CA LYS A 129 3.84 -3.10 21.60
C LYS A 129 5.15 -2.56 22.18
N GLN A 130 5.10 -1.50 22.98
CA GLN A 130 6.28 -0.82 23.55
C GLN A 130 7.28 -0.36 22.48
N ILE A 131 6.78 0.01 21.27
CA ILE A 131 7.60 0.49 20.16
C ILE A 131 7.84 1.98 20.31
N GLU A 132 9.12 2.40 20.28
CA GLU A 132 9.52 3.79 20.29
C GLU A 132 9.38 4.40 18.89
N ILE A 133 8.65 5.55 18.79
CA ILE A 133 8.54 6.30 17.54
C ILE A 133 9.35 7.59 17.65
N ILE A 134 10.34 7.74 16.76
CA ILE A 134 11.23 8.90 16.68
C ILE A 134 10.94 9.66 15.39
N LEU A 135 10.72 10.97 15.49
CA LEU A 135 10.68 11.88 14.34
C LEU A 135 11.94 12.74 14.29
N GLU A 136 12.64 12.67 13.17
CA GLU A 136 13.83 13.49 12.93
C GLU A 136 13.58 14.43 11.75
N SER A 137 13.63 15.72 11.99
CA SER A 137 13.48 16.74 10.95
C SER A 137 14.40 17.93 11.25
N PHE A 138 15.24 18.28 10.30
CA PHE A 138 16.27 19.31 10.48
C PHE A 138 15.79 20.71 10.10
N ARG A 139 14.73 20.83 9.30
CA ARG A 139 14.21 22.12 8.83
C ARG A 139 12.74 21.99 8.43
N PRO A 140 11.98 23.10 8.44
CA PRO A 140 10.64 23.13 7.87
C PRO A 140 10.66 22.82 6.37
N VAL A 141 9.73 21.99 5.92
CA VAL A 141 9.56 21.61 4.52
C VAL A 141 8.11 21.87 4.11
N THR A 142 7.93 22.73 3.12
CA THR A 142 6.63 22.99 2.49
C THR A 142 6.64 22.44 1.07
N ALA A 143 5.60 21.74 0.66
CA ALA A 143 5.50 21.14 -0.65
C ALA A 143 4.08 21.23 -1.21
N GLU A 144 3.96 21.21 -2.53
CA GLU A 144 2.69 21.15 -3.27
C GLU A 144 2.25 19.69 -3.42
N ILE A 145 1.35 19.24 -2.56
CA ILE A 145 0.89 17.86 -2.49
C ILE A 145 -0.62 17.77 -2.24
N ASP A 146 -1.20 16.61 -2.54
CA ASP A 146 -2.52 16.21 -2.05
C ASP A 146 -2.33 15.65 -0.63
N GLU A 147 -2.71 16.46 0.36
CA GLU A 147 -2.53 16.16 1.78
C GLU A 147 -3.18 14.83 2.18
N VAL A 148 -4.38 14.55 1.68
CA VAL A 148 -5.14 13.33 2.03
C VAL A 148 -4.43 12.08 1.53
N LYS A 149 -4.00 12.09 0.25
CA LYS A 149 -3.32 10.94 -0.34
C LYS A 149 -1.93 10.73 0.25
N MET A 150 -1.22 11.82 0.57
CA MET A 150 0.10 11.72 1.20
C MET A 150 -0.02 11.26 2.65
N THR A 151 -1.01 11.75 3.41
CA THR A 151 -1.33 11.24 4.75
C THR A 151 -1.57 9.73 4.73
N LEU A 152 -2.37 9.26 3.78
CA LEU A 152 -2.66 7.83 3.65
C LEU A 152 -1.41 7.02 3.34
N ALA A 153 -0.60 7.47 2.39
CA ALA A 153 0.63 6.79 2.00
C ALA A 153 1.63 6.65 3.16
N ILE A 154 1.86 7.74 3.88
CA ILE A 154 2.82 7.74 4.99
C ILE A 154 2.25 6.97 6.19
N SER A 155 0.94 7.09 6.49
CA SER A 155 0.30 6.31 7.54
C SER A 155 0.48 4.81 7.31
N ASN A 156 0.23 4.32 6.09
CA ASN A 156 0.42 2.92 5.74
C ASN A 156 1.86 2.44 5.97
N LEU A 157 2.87 3.26 5.66
CA LEU A 157 4.27 2.90 5.91
C LEU A 157 4.57 2.81 7.41
N VAL A 158 4.11 3.77 8.20
CA VAL A 158 4.34 3.79 9.65
C VAL A 158 3.53 2.68 10.33
N GLU A 159 2.29 2.44 9.91
CA GLU A 159 1.47 1.32 10.42
C GLU A 159 2.14 -0.03 10.14
N ASN A 160 2.70 -0.24 8.94
CA ASN A 160 3.47 -1.45 8.63
C ASN A 160 4.72 -1.56 9.50
N ALA A 161 5.46 -0.47 9.70
CA ALA A 161 6.65 -0.43 10.56
C ALA A 161 6.34 -0.79 12.03
N ILE A 162 5.15 -0.43 12.54
CA ILE A 162 4.68 -0.82 13.88
C ILE A 162 4.22 -2.28 13.89
N LYS A 163 3.46 -2.66 12.87
CA LYS A 163 2.77 -3.94 12.78
C LYS A 163 3.72 -5.12 12.68
N TYR A 164 4.72 -4.98 11.81
CA TYR A 164 5.73 -6.00 11.53
C TYR A 164 7.01 -5.82 12.35
N ASN A 165 6.93 -5.04 13.43
CA ASN A 165 8.02 -4.85 14.37
C ASN A 165 8.02 -5.92 15.46
N HIS A 166 9.18 -6.07 16.08
CA HIS A 166 9.30 -6.77 17.35
C HIS A 166 8.77 -5.92 18.50
N ASP A 167 8.34 -6.56 19.59
CA ASP A 167 8.05 -5.85 20.83
C ASP A 167 9.30 -5.14 21.34
N GLU A 168 9.15 -3.98 21.95
CA GLU A 168 10.25 -3.12 22.40
C GLU A 168 11.18 -2.64 21.28
N GLY A 169 10.71 -2.70 20.02
CA GLY A 169 11.44 -2.20 18.86
C GLY A 169 11.32 -0.68 18.68
N TRP A 170 11.78 -0.19 17.54
CA TRP A 170 11.72 1.23 17.20
C TRP A 170 11.23 1.47 15.78
N VAL A 171 10.64 2.65 15.55
CA VAL A 171 10.30 3.20 14.24
C VAL A 171 10.87 4.61 14.15
N HIS A 172 11.74 4.84 13.19
CA HIS A 172 12.38 6.11 12.93
C HIS A 172 11.84 6.73 11.64
N VAL A 173 11.18 7.86 11.76
CA VAL A 173 10.68 8.66 10.62
C VAL A 173 11.57 9.86 10.45
N SER A 174 12.21 10.01 9.29
CA SER A 174 13.04 11.19 9.02
C SER A 174 12.52 11.96 7.80
N LEU A 175 12.56 13.30 7.91
CA LEU A 175 12.22 14.23 6.86
C LEU A 175 13.46 15.02 6.44
N ASN A 176 13.78 14.96 5.16
CA ASN A 176 14.83 15.77 4.55
C ASN A 176 14.35 16.38 3.24
N ALA A 177 15.01 17.41 2.75
CA ALA A 177 14.71 18.00 1.44
C ALA A 177 15.97 18.57 0.80
N ASP A 178 16.02 18.50 -0.52
CA ASP A 178 16.96 19.27 -1.35
C ASP A 178 16.23 20.45 -2.02
N HIS A 179 16.76 20.97 -3.13
CA HIS A 179 16.17 22.10 -3.86
C HIS A 179 15.03 21.69 -4.81
N LYS A 180 14.78 20.40 -5.00
CA LYS A 180 13.76 19.87 -5.93
C LYS A 180 12.77 18.90 -5.27
N TYR A 181 13.24 18.14 -4.27
CA TYR A 181 12.49 17.04 -3.69
C TYR A 181 12.53 17.10 -2.17
N PHE A 182 11.49 16.58 -1.56
CA PHE A 182 11.58 16.14 -0.16
C PHE A 182 11.58 14.61 -0.09
N TYR A 183 12.13 14.12 1.01
CA TYR A 183 12.33 12.70 1.28
C TYR A 183 11.76 12.38 2.66
N VAL A 184 10.81 11.44 2.68
CA VAL A 184 10.36 10.82 3.93
C VAL A 184 10.93 9.42 3.97
N LYS A 185 11.69 9.13 5.02
CA LYS A 185 12.26 7.81 5.27
C LYS A 185 11.62 7.23 6.52
N VAL A 186 11.03 6.05 6.39
CA VAL A 186 10.46 5.28 7.50
C VAL A 186 11.31 4.03 7.66
N SER A 187 11.98 3.92 8.80
CA SER A 187 12.85 2.78 9.16
C SER A 187 12.30 2.11 10.40
N ASP A 188 12.38 0.80 10.46
CA ASP A 188 11.95 0.00 11.61
C ASP A 188 12.99 -1.08 11.94
N SER A 189 12.90 -1.62 13.15
CA SER A 189 13.69 -2.73 13.66
C SER A 189 12.93 -4.05 13.62
N GLY A 190 11.99 -4.21 12.67
CA GLY A 190 11.12 -5.37 12.60
C GLY A 190 11.74 -6.58 11.89
N ILE A 191 10.88 -7.52 11.55
CA ILE A 191 11.25 -8.82 10.96
C ILE A 191 11.95 -8.74 9.61
N GLY A 192 11.93 -7.56 8.96
CA GLY A 192 12.48 -7.38 7.61
C GLY A 192 11.67 -8.08 6.52
N ILE A 193 12.18 -8.00 5.29
CA ILE A 193 11.54 -8.54 4.08
C ILE A 193 12.59 -9.32 3.30
N PRO A 194 12.36 -10.61 2.99
CA PRO A 194 13.24 -11.42 2.15
C PRO A 194 13.49 -10.75 0.80
N LYS A 195 14.69 -10.93 0.26
CA LYS A 195 15.12 -10.24 -0.96
C LYS A 195 14.26 -10.59 -2.17
N GLU A 196 13.82 -11.84 -2.26
CA GLU A 196 12.93 -12.33 -3.31
C GLU A 196 11.55 -11.66 -3.29
N ASP A 197 11.08 -11.19 -2.14
CA ASP A 197 9.77 -10.57 -1.99
C ASP A 197 9.78 -9.06 -2.23
N GLN A 198 10.94 -8.39 -2.11
CA GLN A 198 11.05 -6.92 -2.16
C GLN A 198 10.55 -6.29 -3.46
N ASP A 199 10.63 -6.99 -4.57
CA ASP A 199 10.09 -6.52 -5.86
C ASP A 199 8.56 -6.65 -5.93
N HIS A 200 7.98 -7.57 -5.15
CA HIS A 200 6.56 -7.92 -5.18
C HIS A 200 5.71 -7.23 -4.13
N ILE A 201 6.30 -6.71 -3.03
CA ILE A 201 5.55 -6.12 -1.91
C ILE A 201 4.61 -4.98 -2.28
N PHE A 202 4.78 -4.36 -3.45
CA PHE A 202 3.93 -3.30 -3.97
C PHE A 202 2.79 -3.81 -4.87
N GLU A 203 2.74 -5.13 -5.13
CA GLU A 203 1.64 -5.75 -5.85
C GLU A 203 0.39 -5.82 -4.99
N ARG A 204 -0.78 -5.77 -5.63
CA ARG A 204 -2.07 -5.82 -4.92
C ARG A 204 -2.26 -7.19 -4.31
N PHE A 205 -2.67 -7.26 -3.03
CA PHE A 205 -2.89 -8.48 -2.25
C PHE A 205 -1.63 -9.32 -1.98
N TYR A 206 -0.44 -8.81 -2.33
CA TYR A 206 0.79 -9.51 -2.05
C TYR A 206 1.12 -9.52 -0.55
N ARG A 207 1.58 -10.66 -0.07
CA ARG A 207 1.98 -10.88 1.34
C ARG A 207 3.11 -11.89 1.37
N VAL A 208 4.19 -11.56 2.07
CA VAL A 208 5.40 -12.40 2.19
C VAL A 208 5.07 -13.77 2.79
N ASP A 209 4.23 -13.82 3.82
CA ASP A 209 3.78 -15.06 4.44
C ASP A 209 2.26 -15.03 4.64
N LYS A 210 1.54 -15.92 3.94
CA LYS A 210 0.08 -16.02 4.02
C LYS A 210 -0.41 -16.66 5.32
N SER A 211 0.44 -17.43 6.05
CA SER A 211 0.06 -18.13 7.26
C SER A 211 0.20 -17.25 8.51
N HIS A 212 1.36 -16.67 8.75
CA HIS A 212 1.58 -15.76 9.88
C HIS A 212 0.87 -14.40 9.71
N SER A 213 0.69 -13.97 8.48
CA SER A 213 0.04 -12.69 8.21
C SER A 213 -1.48 -12.69 8.45
N ARG A 214 -2.11 -13.85 8.69
CA ARG A 214 -3.51 -13.92 9.17
C ARG A 214 -3.63 -13.49 10.63
N GLU A 215 -2.68 -13.86 11.47
CA GLU A 215 -2.62 -13.47 12.89
C GLU A 215 -2.27 -11.98 13.04
N ILE A 216 -1.33 -11.50 12.24
CA ILE A 216 -0.89 -10.10 12.28
C ILE A 216 -1.93 -9.16 11.63
N GLY A 217 -2.84 -9.67 10.78
CA GLY A 217 -3.86 -8.89 10.05
C GLY A 217 -3.24 -8.05 8.91
N GLY A 218 -4.03 -7.65 7.93
CA GLY A 218 -3.66 -6.77 6.82
C GLY A 218 -4.29 -7.20 5.51
N THR A 219 -4.55 -6.22 4.68
CA THR A 219 -5.28 -6.38 3.43
C THR A 219 -4.37 -6.76 2.25
N GLY A 220 -3.05 -6.52 2.38
CA GLY A 220 -2.11 -6.62 1.25
C GLY A 220 -2.28 -5.49 0.22
N LEU A 221 -3.07 -4.45 0.54
CA LEU A 221 -3.36 -3.33 -0.35
C LEU A 221 -2.62 -2.05 0.05
N GLY A 222 -2.19 -1.91 1.31
CA GLY A 222 -1.61 -0.69 1.85
C GLY A 222 -0.37 -0.20 1.09
N LEU A 223 0.58 -1.09 0.76
CA LEU A 223 1.78 -0.71 -0.02
C LEU A 223 1.45 -0.40 -1.48
N ALA A 224 0.47 -1.07 -2.08
CA ALA A 224 -0.02 -0.75 -3.42
C ALA A 224 -0.68 0.65 -3.45
N ILE A 225 -1.48 0.99 -2.43
CA ILE A 225 -2.06 2.33 -2.24
C ILE A 225 -0.95 3.37 -2.07
N THR A 226 0.04 3.09 -1.23
CA THR A 226 1.20 3.96 -1.01
C THR A 226 1.95 4.24 -2.30
N ARG A 227 2.29 3.20 -3.07
CA ARG A 227 2.98 3.35 -4.36
C ARG A 227 2.16 4.19 -5.34
N ASN A 228 0.85 3.95 -5.41
CA ASN A 228 -0.06 4.70 -6.28
C ASN A 228 -0.08 6.19 -5.90
N ALA A 229 -0.22 6.51 -4.62
CA ALA A 229 -0.19 7.90 -4.13
C ALA A 229 1.15 8.59 -4.49
N VAL A 230 2.27 7.92 -4.27
CA VAL A 230 3.61 8.43 -4.58
C VAL A 230 3.78 8.68 -6.09
N ILE A 231 3.34 7.74 -6.95
CA ILE A 231 3.42 7.88 -8.41
C ILE A 231 2.54 9.02 -8.91
N MET A 232 1.33 9.19 -8.36
CA MET A 232 0.43 10.31 -8.70
C MET A 232 1.11 11.66 -8.42
N HIS A 233 1.92 11.76 -7.35
CA HIS A 233 2.75 12.94 -7.04
C HIS A 233 4.07 13.00 -7.82
N ARG A 234 4.25 12.15 -8.86
CA ARG A 234 5.49 12.04 -9.66
C ARG A 234 6.74 11.74 -8.81
N GLY A 235 6.50 11.10 -7.68
CA GLY A 235 7.51 10.63 -6.77
C GLY A 235 8.02 9.24 -7.09
N SER A 236 8.87 8.76 -6.21
CA SER A 236 9.35 7.38 -6.21
C SER A 236 9.43 6.85 -4.79
N ILE A 237 9.21 5.55 -4.64
CA ILE A 237 9.41 4.83 -3.40
C ILE A 237 10.44 3.73 -3.61
N LYS A 238 11.33 3.58 -2.63
CA LYS A 238 12.34 2.51 -2.59
C LYS A 238 12.26 1.80 -1.26
N VAL A 239 12.57 0.52 -1.26
CA VAL A 239 12.71 -0.32 -0.08
C VAL A 239 14.16 -0.79 0.04
N TYR A 240 14.64 -0.85 1.24
CA TYR A 240 15.84 -1.57 1.66
C TYR A 240 15.48 -2.37 2.90
N SER A 241 15.71 -3.66 2.90
CA SER A 241 15.36 -4.53 4.01
C SER A 241 16.28 -5.74 4.06
N GLU A 242 16.60 -6.16 5.26
CA GLU A 242 17.31 -7.41 5.55
C GLU A 242 16.47 -8.19 6.57
N PRO A 243 16.28 -9.50 6.38
CA PRO A 243 15.56 -10.33 7.35
C PRO A 243 16.16 -10.19 8.76
N GLU A 244 15.29 -10.01 9.76
CA GLU A 244 15.62 -9.82 11.18
C GLU A 244 16.41 -8.53 11.53
N GLU A 245 16.69 -7.68 10.54
CA GLU A 245 17.36 -6.38 10.78
C GLU A 245 16.41 -5.18 10.61
N GLY A 246 15.24 -5.42 9.99
CA GLY A 246 14.21 -4.41 9.77
C GLY A 246 14.10 -3.93 8.34
N THR A 247 13.27 -2.90 8.15
CA THR A 247 12.93 -2.36 6.84
C THR A 247 13.09 -0.85 6.81
N THR A 248 13.51 -0.34 5.68
CA THR A 248 13.57 1.09 5.40
C THR A 248 12.85 1.40 4.09
N PHE A 249 11.76 2.15 4.16
CA PHE A 249 11.12 2.74 3.00
C PHE A 249 11.58 4.17 2.83
N THR A 250 11.92 4.56 1.60
CA THR A 250 12.29 5.93 1.25
C THR A 250 11.35 6.45 0.16
N VAL A 251 10.54 7.43 0.51
CA VAL A 251 9.62 8.15 -0.38
C VAL A 251 10.28 9.45 -0.81
N ARG A 252 10.34 9.71 -2.11
CA ARG A 252 10.84 10.95 -2.71
C ARG A 252 9.73 11.61 -3.49
N ILE A 253 9.40 12.86 -3.18
CA ILE A 253 8.34 13.64 -3.82
C ILE A 253 8.89 15.01 -4.26
N PRO A 254 8.51 15.53 -5.45
CA PRO A 254 8.83 16.90 -5.84
C PRO A 254 8.24 17.92 -4.87
N LEU A 255 8.98 18.99 -4.55
CA LEU A 255 8.48 20.10 -3.73
C LEU A 255 7.40 20.90 -4.44
N ILE A 256 7.47 20.99 -5.77
CA ILE A 256 6.52 21.70 -6.63
C ILE A 256 5.86 20.68 -7.54
N TYR A 257 4.52 20.68 -7.58
CA TYR A 257 3.77 19.82 -8.47
C TYR A 257 3.67 20.46 -9.87
N VAL A 258 4.20 19.79 -10.88
CA VAL A 258 4.09 20.23 -12.29
C VAL A 258 2.97 19.43 -12.96
N SER A 259 1.84 20.09 -13.23
CA SER A 259 0.79 19.50 -14.10
C SER A 259 1.31 19.45 -15.55
N THR A 260 1.23 18.31 -16.21
CA THR A 260 1.49 18.18 -17.66
C THR A 260 0.20 18.33 -18.41
#